data_1a1cfc73fd18df420b97cc5a98285203
#
_entry.id   1a1cfc73fd18df420b97cc5a98285203
#
_cell.length_a   1.000
_cell.length_b   1.000
_cell.length_c   1.000
_cell.angle_alpha   90.00
_cell.angle_beta   90.00
_cell.angle_gamma   90.00
#
_symmetry.space_group_name_H-M   'P 1'
#
loop_
_entity.id
_entity.type
_entity.pdbx_description
1 polymer ?
#
loop_
_entity_poly.entity_id
_entity_poly.type
_entity_poly.pdbx_seq_one_letter_code
_entity_poly.pdbx_strand_id
1 'polypeptide(L)'
;MDKPIHVLAVVASQAGGNTDRLVGLVLKAASETHTGVSSSTVHLGAGPLDQARVESDMRSLAAADAVVLGTPMFRSTYAAVLKEFLERVPRGGPPERFDGPLRAKAVGIVATGGSHHHFLGADPLIDLLVRYFGAYVVPPVLYGVIRSGGDTTLEPSLVEDAARFGRALVALGRAIRSDERLGDARAQI
;
A
#
# COMPACT_ATOMS: atom_id res chain seq x y z
N MET A 1 12.91 13.92 19.24
CA MET A 1 12.15 12.65 19.19
C MET A 1 11.34 12.64 17.90
N ASP A 2 11.52 11.64 17.07
CA ASP A 2 10.72 11.49 15.85
C ASP A 2 9.24 11.34 16.20
N LYS A 3 8.38 12.05 15.48
CA LYS A 3 6.92 11.91 15.67
C LYS A 3 6.48 10.48 15.30
N PRO A 4 5.54 9.86 16.02
CA PRO A 4 5.01 8.54 15.69
C PRO A 4 4.49 8.51 14.25
N ILE A 5 4.67 7.36 13.58
CA ILE A 5 4.16 7.09 12.23
C ILE A 5 3.14 5.98 12.30
N HIS A 6 1.99 6.18 11.67
CA HIS A 6 1.00 5.14 11.48
C HIS A 6 0.98 4.64 10.03
N VAL A 7 1.20 3.32 9.85
CA VAL A 7 1.16 2.65 8.56
C VAL A 7 -0.15 1.88 8.42
N LEU A 8 -0.97 2.23 7.45
CA LEU A 8 -2.16 1.46 7.10
C LEU A 8 -1.84 0.47 5.97
N ALA A 9 -2.13 -0.80 6.17
CA ALA A 9 -2.17 -1.78 5.10
C ALA A 9 -3.60 -1.97 4.59
N VAL A 10 -3.81 -1.84 3.29
CA VAL A 10 -5.06 -2.18 2.60
C VAL A 10 -4.78 -3.40 1.74
N VAL A 11 -5.32 -4.55 2.11
CA VAL A 11 -5.00 -5.85 1.52
C VAL A 11 -6.19 -6.39 0.73
N ALA A 12 -6.02 -6.57 -0.58
CA ALA A 12 -7.03 -7.06 -1.50
C ALA A 12 -7.18 -8.59 -1.47
N SER A 13 -7.01 -9.19 -0.30
CA SER A 13 -7.21 -10.61 -0.05
C SER A 13 -7.85 -10.81 1.32
N GLN A 14 -8.20 -12.05 1.62
CA GLN A 14 -8.59 -12.44 2.98
C GLN A 14 -7.37 -12.47 3.91
N ALA A 15 -7.63 -12.34 5.21
CA ALA A 15 -6.62 -12.52 6.25
C ALA A 15 -5.99 -13.92 6.16
N GLY A 16 -4.68 -14.00 6.40
CA GLY A 16 -3.91 -15.25 6.32
C GLY A 16 -3.54 -15.68 4.90
N GLY A 17 -3.99 -15.00 3.86
CA GLY A 17 -3.59 -15.27 2.47
C GLY A 17 -2.13 -14.87 2.20
N ASN A 18 -1.60 -15.32 1.07
CA ASN A 18 -0.19 -15.08 0.71
C ASN A 18 0.19 -13.60 0.65
N THR A 19 -0.70 -12.78 0.09
CA THR A 19 -0.50 -11.32 0.04
C THR A 19 -0.47 -10.73 1.44
N ASP A 20 -1.41 -11.13 2.30
CA ASP A 20 -1.49 -10.67 3.69
C ASP A 20 -0.23 -11.05 4.48
N ARG A 21 0.27 -12.27 4.32
CA ARG A 21 1.52 -12.73 4.95
C ARG A 21 2.72 -11.89 4.52
N LEU A 22 2.85 -11.59 3.23
CA LEU A 22 3.95 -10.77 2.72
C LEU A 22 3.84 -9.32 3.23
N VAL A 23 2.64 -8.75 3.25
CA VAL A 23 2.36 -7.44 3.85
C VAL A 23 2.73 -7.45 5.34
N GLY A 24 2.38 -8.51 6.07
CA GLY A 24 2.74 -8.67 7.49
C GLY A 24 4.25 -8.58 7.74
N LEU A 25 5.08 -9.16 6.86
CA LEU A 25 6.55 -9.02 6.95
C LEU A 25 7.02 -7.58 6.75
N VAL A 26 6.42 -6.86 5.80
CA VAL A 26 6.72 -5.43 5.59
C VAL A 26 6.38 -4.62 6.83
N LEU A 27 5.18 -4.81 7.40
CA LEU A 27 4.74 -4.09 8.61
C LEU A 27 5.60 -4.43 9.83
N LYS A 28 5.95 -5.70 10.00
CA LYS A 28 6.85 -6.15 11.07
C LYS A 28 8.20 -5.45 10.98
N ALA A 29 8.82 -5.47 9.81
CA ALA A 29 10.12 -4.83 9.60
C ALA A 29 10.06 -3.31 9.79
N ALA A 30 8.98 -2.67 9.38
CA ALA A 30 8.76 -1.25 9.62
C ALA A 30 8.75 -0.92 11.12
N SER A 31 8.05 -1.74 11.93
CA SER A 31 7.94 -1.53 13.38
C SER A 31 9.23 -1.88 14.15
N GLU A 32 9.97 -2.90 13.72
CA GLU A 32 11.21 -3.33 14.39
C GLU A 32 12.38 -2.36 14.15
N THR A 33 12.42 -1.70 13.01
CA THR A 33 13.56 -0.86 12.62
C THR A 33 13.42 0.58 13.12
N HIS A 34 12.20 1.03 13.34
CA HIS A 34 11.92 2.42 13.67
C HIS A 34 11.05 2.52 14.92
N THR A 35 11.54 3.21 15.93
CA THR A 35 10.74 3.52 17.14
C THR A 35 9.53 4.40 16.79
N GLY A 36 8.40 4.16 17.45
CA GLY A 36 7.18 4.95 17.26
C GLY A 36 6.42 4.64 15.96
N VAL A 37 6.63 3.46 15.36
CA VAL A 37 5.80 2.99 14.23
C VAL A 37 4.66 2.13 14.78
N SER A 38 3.44 2.45 14.39
CA SER A 38 2.24 1.62 14.58
C SER A 38 1.65 1.21 13.24
N SER A 39 0.93 0.12 13.19
CA SER A 39 0.27 -0.34 11.98
C SER A 39 -1.13 -0.87 12.23
N SER A 40 -1.98 -0.79 11.21
CA SER A 40 -3.28 -1.45 11.15
C SER A 40 -3.51 -2.03 9.76
N THR A 41 -4.42 -3.00 9.65
CA THR A 41 -4.72 -3.67 8.38
C THR A 41 -6.21 -3.70 8.10
N VAL A 42 -6.57 -3.37 6.87
CA VAL A 42 -7.90 -3.50 6.28
C VAL A 42 -7.85 -4.59 5.22
N HIS A 43 -8.69 -5.63 5.36
CA HIS A 43 -8.79 -6.72 4.38
C HIS A 43 -10.02 -6.53 3.50
N LEU A 44 -9.84 -6.15 2.25
CA LEU A 44 -10.95 -5.92 1.31
C LEU A 44 -11.70 -7.21 0.96
N GLY A 45 -11.04 -8.35 1.03
CA GLY A 45 -11.64 -9.67 0.80
C GLY A 45 -12.54 -10.19 1.93
N ALA A 46 -12.71 -9.45 3.03
CA ALA A 46 -13.48 -9.90 4.20
C ALA A 46 -15.02 -9.75 4.05
N GLY A 47 -15.50 -9.27 2.91
CA GLY A 47 -16.93 -9.07 2.64
C GLY A 47 -17.20 -7.90 1.68
N PRO A 48 -18.47 -7.56 1.45
CA PRO A 48 -18.84 -6.47 0.56
C PRO A 48 -18.26 -5.14 1.02
N LEU A 49 -17.91 -4.27 0.06
CA LEU A 49 -17.54 -2.88 0.31
C LEU A 49 -18.83 -2.03 0.36
N ASP A 50 -19.65 -2.24 1.40
CA ASP A 50 -20.79 -1.37 1.63
C ASP A 50 -20.38 0.04 2.05
N GLN A 51 -21.32 0.97 2.10
CA GLN A 51 -21.03 2.38 2.34
C GLN A 51 -20.42 2.61 3.73
N ALA A 52 -20.93 1.97 4.77
CA ALA A 52 -20.44 2.17 6.15
C ALA A 52 -18.99 1.71 6.30
N ARG A 53 -18.66 0.57 5.67
CA ARG A 53 -17.30 0.03 5.63
C ARG A 53 -16.38 0.96 4.87
N VAL A 54 -16.77 1.41 3.67
CA VAL A 54 -15.97 2.34 2.87
C VAL A 54 -15.70 3.62 3.64
N GLU A 55 -16.68 4.21 4.30
CA GLU A 55 -16.49 5.40 5.13
C GLU A 55 -15.49 5.17 6.28
N SER A 56 -15.55 4.00 6.93
CA SER A 56 -14.60 3.61 7.97
C SER A 56 -13.18 3.46 7.41
N ASP A 57 -13.05 2.78 6.28
CA ASP A 57 -11.76 2.55 5.62
C ASP A 57 -11.16 3.86 5.10
N MET A 58 -11.99 4.80 4.61
CA MET A 58 -11.55 6.14 4.21
C MET A 58 -11.05 6.97 5.40
N ARG A 59 -11.69 6.89 6.56
CA ARG A 59 -11.17 7.54 7.79
C ARG A 59 -9.82 6.98 8.18
N SER A 60 -9.66 5.66 8.12
CA SER A 60 -8.37 5.01 8.41
C SER A 60 -7.30 5.43 7.42
N LEU A 61 -7.65 5.50 6.12
CA LEU A 61 -6.74 5.95 5.06
C LEU A 61 -6.31 7.41 5.25
N ALA A 62 -7.24 8.28 5.62
CA ALA A 62 -6.94 9.69 5.88
C ALA A 62 -6.01 9.86 7.10
N ALA A 63 -6.22 9.07 8.16
CA ALA A 63 -5.44 9.14 9.39
C ALA A 63 -4.03 8.54 9.27
N ALA A 64 -3.77 7.69 8.27
CA ALA A 64 -2.47 7.04 8.09
C ALA A 64 -1.41 8.02 7.57
N ASP A 65 -0.16 7.84 7.98
CA ASP A 65 0.99 8.60 7.50
C ASP A 65 1.63 7.95 6.26
N ALA A 66 1.56 6.63 6.18
CA ALA A 66 1.99 5.84 5.04
C ALA A 66 1.02 4.69 4.78
N VAL A 67 0.98 4.19 3.56
CA VAL A 67 0.03 3.15 3.13
C VAL A 67 0.76 2.00 2.45
N VAL A 68 0.38 0.77 2.75
CA VAL A 68 0.75 -0.42 1.99
C VAL A 68 -0.49 -0.91 1.24
N LEU A 69 -0.41 -1.00 -0.07
CA LEU A 69 -1.44 -1.65 -0.90
C LEU A 69 -0.99 -3.07 -1.23
N GLY A 70 -1.63 -4.05 -0.60
CA GLY A 70 -1.39 -5.47 -0.83
C GLY A 70 -2.36 -6.05 -1.84
N THR A 71 -1.88 -6.67 -2.93
CA THR A 71 -2.76 -7.22 -3.96
C THR A 71 -2.25 -8.54 -4.54
N PRO A 72 -3.08 -9.57 -4.66
CA PRO A 72 -2.78 -10.68 -5.56
C PRO A 72 -2.91 -10.21 -7.01
N MET A 73 -2.05 -10.75 -7.87
CA MET A 73 -2.09 -10.48 -9.30
C MET A 73 -2.88 -11.57 -10.01
N PHE A 74 -3.96 -11.17 -10.67
CA PHE A 74 -4.81 -12.04 -11.46
C PHE A 74 -4.78 -11.62 -12.93
N ARG A 75 -4.38 -12.56 -13.84
CA ARG A 75 -4.35 -12.27 -15.27
C ARG A 75 -3.60 -10.98 -15.62
N SER A 76 -2.40 -10.84 -15.02
CA SER A 76 -1.49 -9.71 -15.23
C SER A 76 -2.03 -8.33 -14.80
N THR A 77 -2.95 -8.32 -13.83
CA THR A 77 -3.41 -7.06 -13.21
C THR A 77 -3.68 -7.25 -11.72
N TYR A 78 -3.77 -6.16 -10.97
CA TYR A 78 -4.14 -6.19 -9.57
C TYR A 78 -5.62 -6.56 -9.35
N ALA A 79 -5.95 -7.02 -8.15
CA ALA A 79 -7.28 -7.55 -7.83
C ALA A 79 -8.39 -6.50 -8.04
N ALA A 80 -9.52 -6.94 -8.62
CA ALA A 80 -10.67 -6.08 -8.91
C ALA A 80 -11.21 -5.36 -7.66
N VAL A 81 -11.21 -6.03 -6.50
CA VAL A 81 -11.65 -5.40 -5.23
C VAL A 81 -10.76 -4.23 -4.81
N LEU A 82 -9.46 -4.26 -5.13
CA LEU A 82 -8.59 -3.10 -4.90
C LEU A 82 -8.96 -1.96 -5.84
N LYS A 83 -9.26 -2.26 -7.09
CA LYS A 83 -9.72 -1.25 -8.05
C LYS A 83 -11.03 -0.61 -7.60
N GLU A 84 -12.00 -1.44 -7.19
CA GLU A 84 -13.28 -0.98 -6.64
C GLU A 84 -13.09 -0.07 -5.41
N PHE A 85 -12.19 -0.44 -4.50
CA PHE A 85 -11.85 0.39 -3.35
C PHE A 85 -11.26 1.73 -3.77
N LEU A 86 -10.28 1.73 -4.67
CA LEU A 86 -9.60 2.95 -5.15
C LEU A 86 -10.54 3.89 -5.91
N GLU A 87 -11.54 3.37 -6.61
CA GLU A 87 -12.57 4.20 -7.26
C GLU A 87 -13.44 4.98 -6.26
N ARG A 88 -13.51 4.53 -5.03
CA ARG A 88 -14.24 5.20 -3.94
C ARG A 88 -13.36 6.16 -3.13
N VAL A 89 -12.03 6.13 -3.33
CA VAL A 89 -11.10 7.05 -2.68
C VAL A 89 -11.27 8.43 -3.32
N PRO A 90 -11.65 9.46 -2.56
CA PRO A 90 -11.79 10.80 -3.12
C PRO A 90 -10.42 11.34 -3.53
N ARG A 91 -10.36 11.96 -4.68
CA ARG A 91 -9.17 12.69 -5.12
C ARG A 91 -8.94 13.97 -4.32
N GLY A 92 -9.98 14.48 -3.72
CA GLY A 92 -10.06 15.79 -3.07
C GLY A 92 -11.02 16.72 -3.80
N GLY A 93 -11.10 17.96 -3.34
CA GLY A 93 -11.99 19.00 -3.87
C GLY A 93 -11.62 19.48 -5.27
N PRO A 94 -12.14 20.68 -5.67
CA PRO A 94 -11.85 21.28 -6.97
C PRO A 94 -10.35 21.39 -7.27
N PRO A 95 -9.94 21.66 -8.53
CA PRO A 95 -8.53 21.60 -8.96
C PRO A 95 -7.53 22.34 -8.06
N GLU A 96 -7.99 23.28 -7.26
CA GLU A 96 -7.17 24.06 -6.31
C GLU A 96 -6.96 23.32 -4.96
N ARG A 97 -7.71 22.27 -4.68
CA ARG A 97 -7.69 21.54 -3.41
C ARG A 97 -7.62 20.03 -3.64
N PHE A 98 -6.49 19.55 -4.13
CA PHE A 98 -6.21 18.12 -4.15
C PHE A 98 -5.81 17.67 -2.74
N ASP A 99 -6.78 17.51 -1.85
CA ASP A 99 -6.61 17.15 -0.45
C ASP A 99 -7.09 15.71 -0.16
N GLY A 100 -7.15 14.88 -1.18
CA GLY A 100 -7.54 13.46 -1.05
C GLY A 100 -6.63 12.67 -0.12
N PRO A 101 -7.14 11.59 0.48
CA PRO A 101 -6.45 10.86 1.55
C PRO A 101 -5.16 10.16 1.11
N LEU A 102 -4.90 10.02 -0.17
CA LEU A 102 -3.64 9.49 -0.72
C LEU A 102 -2.66 10.57 -1.19
N ARG A 103 -3.09 11.82 -1.29
CA ARG A 103 -2.22 12.90 -1.73
C ARG A 103 -1.01 13.06 -0.81
N ALA A 104 0.16 13.18 -1.42
CA ALA A 104 1.44 13.35 -0.72
C ALA A 104 1.69 12.30 0.37
N LYS A 105 1.16 11.09 0.24
CA LYS A 105 1.47 9.97 1.14
C LYS A 105 2.53 9.06 0.54
N ALA A 106 3.37 8.49 1.39
CA ALA A 106 4.21 7.36 1.02
C ALA A 106 3.33 6.12 0.82
N VAL A 107 3.36 5.54 -0.38
CA VAL A 107 2.59 4.34 -0.71
C VAL A 107 3.53 3.23 -1.17
N GLY A 108 3.48 2.10 -0.50
CA GLY A 108 4.16 0.87 -0.90
C GLY A 108 3.20 -0.08 -1.60
N ILE A 109 3.61 -0.70 -2.69
CA ILE A 109 2.83 -1.75 -3.37
C ILE A 109 3.48 -3.10 -3.10
N VAL A 110 2.69 -4.01 -2.53
CA VAL A 110 3.06 -5.41 -2.29
C VAL A 110 2.17 -6.29 -3.14
N ALA A 111 2.74 -6.97 -4.11
CA ALA A 111 2.01 -7.82 -5.02
C ALA A 111 2.45 -9.28 -4.91
N THR A 112 1.53 -10.22 -5.08
CA THR A 112 1.83 -11.65 -5.13
C THR A 112 1.21 -12.28 -6.37
N GLY A 113 1.93 -13.23 -6.98
CA GLY A 113 1.44 -13.96 -8.15
C GLY A 113 2.04 -15.35 -8.25
N GLY A 114 1.48 -16.19 -9.11
CA GLY A 114 1.94 -17.56 -9.34
C GLY A 114 3.18 -17.69 -10.24
N SER A 115 3.61 -16.61 -10.89
CA SER A 115 4.77 -16.58 -11.78
C SER A 115 5.38 -15.20 -11.89
N HIS A 116 6.62 -15.10 -12.37
CA HIS A 116 7.31 -13.83 -12.60
C HIS A 116 6.69 -12.97 -13.71
N HIS A 117 5.93 -13.57 -14.63
CA HIS A 117 5.40 -12.85 -15.80
C HIS A 117 4.36 -11.74 -15.45
N HIS A 118 3.82 -11.75 -14.24
CA HIS A 118 2.76 -10.83 -13.85
C HIS A 118 3.25 -9.57 -13.14
N PHE A 119 4.56 -9.40 -12.93
CA PHE A 119 5.06 -8.29 -12.10
C PHE A 119 4.76 -6.90 -12.72
N LEU A 120 4.80 -6.77 -14.05
CA LEU A 120 4.45 -5.53 -14.76
C LEU A 120 2.96 -5.16 -14.65
N GLY A 121 2.12 -6.08 -14.23
CA GLY A 121 0.69 -5.81 -13.99
C GLY A 121 0.42 -4.82 -12.87
N ALA A 122 1.44 -4.40 -12.12
CA ALA A 122 1.35 -3.34 -11.12
C ALA A 122 1.53 -1.92 -11.72
N ASP A 123 2.03 -1.78 -12.95
CA ASP A 123 2.31 -0.48 -13.56
C ASP A 123 1.07 0.43 -13.65
N PRO A 124 -0.13 -0.07 -14.02
CA PRO A 124 -1.34 0.76 -14.01
C PRO A 124 -1.71 1.27 -12.61
N LEU A 125 -1.37 0.50 -11.55
CA LEU A 125 -1.60 0.93 -10.17
C LEU A 125 -0.60 2.03 -9.77
N ILE A 126 0.66 1.91 -10.16
CA ILE A 126 1.67 2.96 -9.94
C ILE A 126 1.23 4.25 -10.63
N ASP A 127 0.81 4.15 -11.89
CA ASP A 127 0.38 5.29 -12.69
C ASP A 127 -0.83 6.00 -12.06
N LEU A 128 -1.83 5.23 -11.60
CA LEU A 128 -2.98 5.75 -10.88
C LEU A 128 -2.58 6.48 -9.58
N LEU A 129 -1.70 5.88 -8.79
CA LEU A 129 -1.26 6.45 -7.51
C LEU A 129 -0.49 7.76 -7.71
N VAL A 130 0.44 7.77 -8.66
CA VAL A 130 1.31 8.93 -8.90
C VAL A 130 0.56 10.04 -9.62
N ARG A 131 -0.10 9.74 -10.74
CA ARG A 131 -0.68 10.77 -11.61
C ARG A 131 -2.05 11.24 -11.13
N TYR A 132 -2.89 10.33 -10.64
CA TYR A 132 -4.25 10.68 -10.24
C TYR A 132 -4.33 11.12 -8.78
N PHE A 133 -3.70 10.37 -7.85
CA PHE A 133 -3.77 10.69 -6.43
C PHE A 133 -2.63 11.59 -5.93
N GLY A 134 -1.55 11.77 -6.68
CA GLY A 134 -0.39 12.54 -6.23
C GLY A 134 0.35 11.89 -5.07
N ALA A 135 0.37 10.57 -5.00
CA ALA A 135 1.08 9.81 -3.99
C ALA A 135 2.57 9.64 -4.35
N TYR A 136 3.40 9.41 -3.35
CA TYR A 136 4.81 9.01 -3.51
C TYR A 136 4.93 7.50 -3.40
N VAL A 137 5.17 6.83 -4.52
CA VAL A 137 5.29 5.36 -4.54
C VAL A 137 6.72 4.93 -4.22
N VAL A 138 6.87 4.01 -3.25
CA VAL A 138 8.17 3.41 -2.90
C VAL A 138 8.59 2.42 -3.99
N PRO A 139 9.73 2.65 -4.68
CA PRO A 139 10.24 1.71 -5.66
C PRO A 139 11.17 0.66 -5.02
N PRO A 140 11.31 -0.52 -5.65
CA PRO A 140 10.41 -1.11 -6.63
C PRO A 140 9.13 -1.65 -5.97
N VAL A 141 8.13 -2.07 -6.77
CA VAL A 141 7.03 -2.89 -6.24
C VAL A 141 7.61 -4.17 -5.62
N LEU A 142 7.23 -4.47 -4.39
CA LEU A 142 7.60 -5.75 -3.76
C LEU A 142 6.74 -6.85 -4.36
N TYR A 143 7.33 -7.69 -5.20
CA TYR A 143 6.63 -8.76 -5.88
C TYR A 143 7.06 -10.13 -5.39
N GLY A 144 6.12 -10.90 -4.81
CA GLY A 144 6.35 -12.27 -4.35
C GLY A 144 5.76 -13.31 -5.33
N VAL A 145 6.58 -14.25 -5.80
CA VAL A 145 6.08 -15.41 -6.54
C VAL A 145 5.74 -16.50 -5.54
N ILE A 146 4.45 -16.78 -5.38
CA ILE A 146 3.94 -17.78 -4.43
C ILE A 146 3.01 -18.71 -5.18
N ARG A 147 3.42 -19.97 -5.35
CA ARG A 147 2.65 -20.98 -6.10
C ARG A 147 1.53 -21.55 -5.25
N SER A 148 0.35 -21.71 -5.85
CA SER A 148 -0.79 -22.35 -5.20
C SER A 148 -0.55 -23.85 -5.05
N GLY A 149 -0.93 -24.44 -3.90
CA GLY A 149 -0.89 -25.89 -3.69
C GLY A 149 0.46 -26.47 -3.28
N GLY A 150 1.47 -25.63 -3.02
CA GLY A 150 2.80 -26.05 -2.55
C GLY A 150 3.15 -25.55 -1.16
N ASP A 151 4.41 -25.70 -0.78
CA ASP A 151 4.98 -25.08 0.40
C ASP A 151 4.79 -23.55 0.29
N THR A 152 4.10 -22.98 1.26
CA THR A 152 3.85 -21.55 1.36
C THR A 152 4.96 -20.79 2.11
N THR A 153 6.10 -21.45 2.34
CA THR A 153 7.30 -20.82 2.91
C THR A 153 7.80 -19.76 1.94
N LEU A 154 7.96 -18.55 2.44
CA LEU A 154 8.48 -17.45 1.63
C LEU A 154 10.00 -17.62 1.49
N GLU A 155 10.49 -17.40 0.28
CA GLU A 155 11.92 -17.42 0.01
C GLU A 155 12.68 -16.44 0.92
N PRO A 156 13.86 -16.81 1.47
CA PRO A 156 14.62 -15.92 2.35
C PRO A 156 14.93 -14.56 1.72
N SER A 157 15.23 -14.52 0.43
CA SER A 157 15.45 -13.27 -0.31
C SER A 157 14.22 -12.36 -0.30
N LEU A 158 13.02 -12.93 -0.44
CA LEU A 158 11.77 -12.18 -0.40
C LEU A 158 11.50 -11.61 1.01
N VAL A 159 11.90 -12.34 2.06
CA VAL A 159 11.82 -11.84 3.45
C VAL A 159 12.76 -10.65 3.66
N GLU A 160 13.98 -10.72 3.13
CA GLU A 160 14.93 -9.61 3.16
C GLU A 160 14.44 -8.40 2.35
N ASP A 161 13.85 -8.64 1.17
CA ASP A 161 13.25 -7.60 0.35
C ASP A 161 12.09 -6.91 1.06
N ALA A 162 11.21 -7.67 1.72
CA ALA A 162 10.13 -7.14 2.53
C ALA A 162 10.67 -6.25 3.68
N ALA A 163 11.77 -6.67 4.31
CA ALA A 163 12.40 -5.89 5.36
C ALA A 163 12.98 -4.56 4.82
N ARG A 164 13.68 -4.59 3.68
CA ARG A 164 14.18 -3.36 3.04
C ARG A 164 13.04 -2.42 2.65
N PHE A 165 11.99 -2.99 2.07
CA PHE A 165 10.81 -2.26 1.63
C PHE A 165 10.08 -1.56 2.78
N GLY A 166 9.84 -2.25 3.90
CA GLY A 166 9.21 -1.68 5.09
C GLY A 166 10.00 -0.50 5.66
N ARG A 167 11.34 -0.61 5.71
CA ARG A 167 12.22 0.50 6.11
C ARG A 167 12.12 1.70 5.19
N ALA A 168 12.16 1.46 3.87
CA ALA A 168 12.07 2.52 2.86
C ALA A 168 10.72 3.26 2.95
N LEU A 169 9.63 2.53 3.14
CA LEU A 169 8.29 3.10 3.29
C LEU A 169 8.21 4.07 4.48
N VAL A 170 8.70 3.66 5.65
CA VAL A 170 8.70 4.51 6.85
C VAL A 170 9.62 5.72 6.67
N ALA A 171 10.81 5.52 6.09
CA ALA A 171 11.74 6.60 5.83
C ALA A 171 11.12 7.66 4.89
N LEU A 172 10.45 7.23 3.81
CA LEU A 172 9.74 8.14 2.90
C LEU A 172 8.58 8.85 3.59
N GLY A 173 7.76 8.14 4.37
CA GLY A 173 6.66 8.73 5.12
C GLY A 173 7.14 9.81 6.10
N ARG A 174 8.25 9.59 6.78
CA ARG A 174 8.88 10.58 7.66
C ARG A 174 9.41 11.78 6.89
N ALA A 175 10.07 11.56 5.77
CA ALA A 175 10.57 12.63 4.92
C ALA A 175 9.44 13.56 4.45
N ILE A 176 8.34 12.99 3.97
CA ILE A 176 7.16 13.74 3.53
C ILE A 176 6.57 14.57 4.67
N ARG A 177 6.47 14.01 5.86
CA ARG A 177 5.93 14.74 7.03
C ARG A 177 6.85 15.83 7.56
N SER A 178 8.14 15.73 7.31
CA SER A 178 9.13 16.71 7.81
C SER A 178 9.45 17.83 6.82
N ASP A 179 9.08 17.68 5.56
CA ASP A 179 9.37 18.65 4.50
C ASP A 179 8.09 19.09 3.79
N GLU A 180 7.68 20.36 4.03
CA GLU A 180 6.46 20.93 3.44
C GLU A 180 6.47 20.89 1.91
N ARG A 181 7.64 20.95 1.27
CA ARG A 181 7.77 20.88 -0.20
C ARG A 181 7.34 19.52 -0.74
N LEU A 182 7.57 18.44 0.02
CA LEU A 182 7.06 17.12 -0.32
C LEU A 182 5.54 17.01 -0.07
N GLY A 183 5.04 17.72 0.93
CA GLY A 183 3.60 17.80 1.22
C GLY A 183 2.79 18.55 0.15
N ASP A 184 3.45 19.31 -0.74
CA ASP A 184 2.78 20.09 -1.81
C ASP A 184 2.71 19.34 -3.17
N ALA A 185 2.93 18.03 -3.17
CA ALA A 185 2.76 17.21 -4.38
C ALA A 185 1.37 17.40 -5.01
N ARG A 186 1.33 17.56 -6.32
CA ARG A 186 0.09 17.75 -7.09
C ARG A 186 -0.09 16.65 -8.11
N ALA A 187 -1.32 16.17 -8.25
CA ALA A 187 -1.67 15.26 -9.32
C ALA A 187 -1.53 15.95 -10.68
N GLN A 188 -1.05 15.20 -11.67
CA GLN A 188 -0.92 15.69 -13.06
C GLN A 188 -2.22 15.40 -13.82
N ILE A 189 -3.19 16.27 -13.74
CA ILE A 189 -4.32 16.23 -14.67
C ILE A 189 -4.72 17.65 -15.00
#